data_4871267b68c959e48c165c0a6325c4e3
#
_entry.id   4871267b68c959e48c165c0a6325c4e3
#
_cell.length_a   1.000
_cell.length_b   1.000
_cell.length_c   1.000
_cell.angle_alpha   90.00
_cell.angle_beta   90.00
_cell.angle_gamma   90.00
#
_symmetry.space_group_name_H-M   'P 1'
#
loop_
_entity.id
_entity.type
_entity.pdbx_description
1 polymer ?
#
loop_
_entity_poly.entity_id
_entity_poly.type
_entity_poly.pdbx_seq_one_letter_code
_entity_poly.pdbx_strand_id
1 'polypeptide(L)'
;MIFFFSIITILLPSFALASNNESSYFAAIIFILFVVVTLLITYFASKKTDVKENYYAAGGKISGFQNGLAIAGDYMSAASFLGISGLVFYSGFDGLIYSIGFLVGWPIILFLISERLKNLGKFTFADITSIRLEQSKIRMLSATGTLVTITLYLIAQMVGAGALIQILFGLPYEVAVWIVGILMIIYVSFGGMIATTWVQIIKAFLLIFGASILAFLVFKEFAFSLSSLLEQAVKVHESKMEILFPGKLIDDPISAISLGIALILGTAGLPHILMRFFTVPDAKSARISALYATTFIGYFYILTFVIGFGAIVFLSDNYIYLNESGKLIGSNNMAAIHLSHSIGGDVFLGFISAVAFATILAVVSGLTLAGASAIGRDLFVYVIKKGDADEKTELKVSKVSSVVI
;
A
#
# COMPACT_ATOMS: atom_id res chain seq x y z
N MET A 1 5.49 -10.48 23.09
CA MET A 1 4.17 -10.75 23.70
C MET A 1 3.85 -9.81 24.86
N ILE A 2 4.72 -9.67 25.88
CA ILE A 2 4.50 -8.76 27.05
C ILE A 2 4.39 -7.29 26.62
N PHE A 3 5.24 -6.82 25.74
CA PHE A 3 5.22 -5.44 25.22
C PHE A 3 3.96 -5.13 24.40
N PHE A 4 3.40 -6.12 23.73
CA PHE A 4 2.16 -6.02 22.95
C PHE A 4 0.93 -5.88 23.87
N PHE A 5 0.90 -6.63 24.97
CA PHE A 5 -0.11 -6.47 26.03
C PHE A 5 -0.03 -5.07 26.67
N SER A 6 1.18 -4.52 26.85
CA SER A 6 1.37 -3.18 27.40
C SER A 6 0.85 -2.08 26.47
N ILE A 7 0.99 -2.21 25.13
CA ILE A 7 0.42 -1.26 24.16
C ILE A 7 -1.10 -1.33 24.17
N ILE A 8 -1.67 -2.54 24.22
CA ILE A 8 -3.13 -2.73 24.32
C ILE A 8 -3.65 -2.14 25.64
N THR A 9 -2.96 -2.34 26.76
CA THR A 9 -3.33 -1.78 28.08
C THR A 9 -3.18 -0.24 28.14
N ILE A 10 -2.29 0.35 27.36
CA ILE A 10 -2.17 1.82 27.24
C ILE A 10 -3.26 2.40 26.32
N LEU A 11 -3.66 1.67 25.28
CA LEU A 11 -4.74 2.08 24.37
C LEU A 11 -6.13 1.94 25.01
N LEU A 12 -6.37 0.92 25.82
CA LEU A 12 -7.67 0.69 26.48
C LEU A 12 -8.17 1.84 27.39
N PRO A 13 -7.34 2.47 28.24
CA PRO A 13 -7.78 3.61 29.06
C PRO A 13 -8.04 4.89 28.26
N SER A 14 -7.31 5.10 27.15
CA SER A 14 -7.52 6.25 26.25
C SER A 14 -8.89 6.15 25.56
N PHE A 15 -9.37 4.94 25.33
CA PHE A 15 -10.71 4.65 24.85
C PHE A 15 -11.81 5.14 25.81
N ALA A 16 -11.65 4.93 27.11
CA ALA A 16 -12.63 5.32 28.11
C ALA A 16 -12.80 6.83 28.25
N LEU A 17 -11.80 7.61 27.82
CA LEU A 17 -11.80 9.07 27.90
C LEU A 17 -12.25 9.76 26.59
N ALA A 18 -12.19 9.09 25.44
CA ALA A 18 -12.39 9.70 24.13
C ALA A 18 -13.76 9.46 23.50
N SER A 19 -14.58 8.52 23.99
CA SER A 19 -15.88 8.24 23.35
C SER A 19 -17.01 8.12 24.35
N ASN A 20 -17.99 8.98 24.19
CA ASN A 20 -19.34 8.83 24.74
C ASN A 20 -20.25 7.90 23.89
N ASN A 21 -19.68 7.13 22.93
CA ASN A 21 -20.41 6.29 22.01
C ASN A 21 -19.92 4.83 22.05
N GLU A 22 -20.77 3.91 22.43
CA GLU A 22 -20.52 2.44 22.41
C GLU A 22 -20.10 1.92 21.02
N SER A 23 -20.53 2.58 19.95
CA SER A 23 -20.24 2.24 18.55
C SER A 23 -18.73 2.27 18.20
N SER A 24 -17.99 3.27 18.68
CA SER A 24 -16.54 3.41 18.42
C SER A 24 -15.72 2.26 19.01
N TYR A 25 -16.15 1.67 20.14
CA TYR A 25 -15.46 0.53 20.78
C TYR A 25 -15.50 -0.72 19.92
N PHE A 26 -16.62 -0.98 19.24
CA PHE A 26 -16.78 -2.18 18.43
C PHE A 26 -15.89 -2.15 17.18
N ALA A 27 -15.82 -1.02 16.50
CA ALA A 27 -14.92 -0.81 15.36
C ALA A 27 -13.44 -1.01 15.76
N ALA A 28 -13.05 -0.48 16.91
CA ALA A 28 -11.69 -0.61 17.42
C ALA A 28 -11.34 -2.04 17.86
N ILE A 29 -12.26 -2.79 18.45
CA ILE A 29 -12.04 -4.21 18.80
C ILE A 29 -11.81 -5.04 17.54
N ILE A 30 -12.64 -4.86 16.50
CA ILE A 30 -12.48 -5.53 15.21
C ILE A 30 -11.10 -5.17 14.61
N PHE A 31 -10.74 -3.89 14.62
CA PHE A 31 -9.45 -3.43 14.15
C PHE A 31 -8.29 -4.11 14.86
N ILE A 32 -8.27 -4.10 16.20
CA ILE A 32 -7.21 -4.73 17.01
C ILE A 32 -7.13 -6.23 16.73
N LEU A 33 -8.26 -6.93 16.64
CA LEU A 33 -8.31 -8.35 16.32
C LEU A 33 -7.60 -8.66 14.99
N PHE A 34 -7.91 -7.89 13.93
CA PHE A 34 -7.29 -8.06 12.63
C PHE A 34 -5.78 -7.75 12.64
N VAL A 35 -5.36 -6.69 13.35
CA VAL A 35 -3.93 -6.36 13.50
C VAL A 35 -3.19 -7.48 14.21
N VAL A 36 -3.76 -8.04 15.27
CA VAL A 36 -3.16 -9.19 15.98
C VAL A 36 -3.03 -10.40 15.07
N VAL A 37 -4.08 -10.74 14.31
CA VAL A 37 -4.05 -11.87 13.38
C VAL A 37 -2.96 -11.68 12.31
N THR A 38 -2.84 -10.50 11.72
CA THR A 38 -1.81 -10.22 10.71
C THR A 38 -0.40 -10.28 11.27
N LEU A 39 -0.18 -9.81 12.50
CA LEU A 39 1.10 -9.93 13.21
C LEU A 39 1.46 -11.39 13.52
N LEU A 40 0.51 -12.20 13.94
CA LEU A 40 0.74 -13.64 14.17
C LEU A 40 1.13 -14.35 12.88
N ILE A 41 0.44 -14.08 11.76
CA ILE A 41 0.78 -14.64 10.45
C ILE A 41 2.23 -14.27 10.07
N THR A 42 2.59 -12.99 10.23
CA THR A 42 3.95 -12.50 9.94
C THR A 42 4.99 -13.21 10.80
N TYR A 43 4.74 -13.35 12.10
CA TYR A 43 5.63 -14.03 13.02
C TYR A 43 5.85 -15.51 12.65
N PHE A 44 4.79 -16.25 12.33
CA PHE A 44 4.92 -17.65 11.91
C PHE A 44 5.62 -17.80 10.56
N ALA A 45 5.36 -16.92 9.60
CA ALA A 45 6.01 -16.92 8.30
C ALA A 45 7.51 -16.56 8.40
N SER A 46 7.90 -15.67 9.33
CA SER A 46 9.28 -15.22 9.50
C SER A 46 10.25 -16.30 9.96
N LYS A 47 9.77 -17.36 10.60
CA LYS A 47 10.61 -18.48 11.08
C LYS A 47 11.39 -19.23 9.99
N LYS A 48 11.08 -18.95 8.70
CA LYS A 48 11.72 -19.59 7.53
C LYS A 48 12.71 -18.67 6.81
N THR A 49 13.10 -17.53 7.38
CA THR A 49 13.87 -16.46 6.69
C THR A 49 15.36 -16.40 7.06
N ASP A 50 15.92 -17.46 7.62
CA ASP A 50 17.32 -17.48 8.10
C ASP A 50 18.35 -17.76 7.00
N VAL A 51 17.92 -18.10 5.79
CA VAL A 51 18.77 -18.33 4.60
C VAL A 51 18.61 -17.18 3.64
N LYS A 52 19.72 -16.79 3.00
CA LYS A 52 19.77 -15.64 2.07
C LYS A 52 18.72 -15.68 0.96
N GLU A 53 18.57 -16.83 0.30
CA GLU A 53 17.57 -17.04 -0.75
C GLU A 53 16.15 -16.85 -0.23
N ASN A 54 15.87 -17.25 0.99
CA ASN A 54 14.57 -17.08 1.62
C ASN A 54 14.33 -15.62 2.03
N TYR A 55 15.37 -14.94 2.50
CA TYR A 55 15.29 -13.56 2.94
C TYR A 55 15.06 -12.59 1.75
N TYR A 56 15.81 -12.72 0.65
CA TYR A 56 15.72 -11.79 -0.48
C TYR A 56 14.75 -12.21 -1.58
N ALA A 57 14.55 -13.51 -1.81
CA ALA A 57 13.80 -14.04 -2.96
C ALA A 57 12.78 -15.15 -2.61
N ALA A 58 12.42 -15.33 -1.35
CA ALA A 58 11.47 -16.36 -0.90
C ALA A 58 11.80 -17.77 -1.43
N GLY A 59 13.11 -18.09 -1.60
CA GLY A 59 13.58 -19.36 -2.13
C GLY A 59 13.30 -19.60 -3.61
N GLY A 60 12.76 -18.63 -4.34
CA GLY A 60 12.44 -18.76 -5.78
C GLY A 60 11.35 -19.77 -6.10
N LYS A 61 10.45 -20.10 -5.17
CA LYS A 61 9.46 -21.19 -5.31
C LYS A 61 8.00 -20.74 -5.32
N ILE A 62 7.75 -19.44 -5.31
CA ILE A 62 6.40 -18.88 -5.31
C ILE A 62 5.79 -19.05 -6.70
N SER A 63 4.55 -19.57 -6.79
CA SER A 63 3.89 -19.73 -8.08
C SER A 63 3.56 -18.38 -8.73
N GLY A 64 3.40 -18.34 -10.06
CA GLY A 64 3.06 -17.10 -10.78
C GLY A 64 1.77 -16.45 -10.29
N PHE A 65 0.74 -17.25 -9.96
CA PHE A 65 -0.51 -16.72 -9.39
C PHE A 65 -0.32 -16.12 -7.99
N GLN A 66 0.34 -16.86 -7.09
CA GLN A 66 0.62 -16.38 -5.73
C GLN A 66 1.44 -15.09 -5.75
N ASN A 67 2.47 -15.05 -6.60
CA ASN A 67 3.30 -13.86 -6.74
C ASN A 67 2.53 -12.70 -7.39
N GLY A 68 1.66 -12.96 -8.36
CA GLY A 68 0.78 -11.95 -8.93
C GLY A 68 -0.12 -11.30 -7.87
N LEU A 69 -0.70 -12.12 -6.99
CA LEU A 69 -1.50 -11.64 -5.87
C LEU A 69 -0.65 -10.89 -4.83
N ALA A 70 0.58 -11.37 -4.54
CA ALA A 70 1.52 -10.68 -3.66
C ALA A 70 1.96 -9.32 -4.22
N ILE A 71 2.25 -9.24 -5.52
CA ILE A 71 2.56 -7.99 -6.22
C ILE A 71 1.37 -7.04 -6.16
N ALA A 72 0.16 -7.51 -6.48
CA ALA A 72 -1.04 -6.70 -6.36
C ALA A 72 -1.23 -6.19 -4.93
N GLY A 73 -1.00 -7.05 -3.92
CA GLY A 73 -1.01 -6.67 -2.52
C GLY A 73 0.02 -5.58 -2.19
N ASP A 74 1.24 -5.70 -2.66
CA ASP A 74 2.29 -4.69 -2.45
C ASP A 74 1.95 -3.35 -3.11
N TYR A 75 1.31 -3.40 -4.26
CA TYR A 75 0.96 -2.24 -5.06
C TYR A 75 -0.30 -1.53 -4.58
N MET A 76 -1.36 -2.27 -4.23
CA MET A 76 -2.60 -1.74 -3.65
C MET A 76 -2.36 -1.26 -2.22
N SER A 77 -1.73 -0.10 -2.08
CA SER A 77 -1.34 0.53 -0.81
C SER A 77 -2.44 1.45 -0.25
N ALA A 78 -2.18 2.05 0.90
CA ALA A 78 -3.04 3.11 1.42
C ALA A 78 -3.16 4.29 0.43
N ALA A 79 -2.06 4.65 -0.25
CA ALA A 79 -2.10 5.70 -1.27
C ALA A 79 -3.04 5.32 -2.43
N SER A 80 -3.09 4.04 -2.82
CA SER A 80 -4.01 3.58 -3.86
C SER A 80 -5.46 3.50 -3.36
N PHE A 81 -5.70 2.97 -2.16
CA PHE A 81 -7.05 2.79 -1.64
C PHE A 81 -7.64 4.10 -1.12
N LEU A 82 -6.98 4.70 -0.13
CA LEU A 82 -7.46 5.90 0.52
C LEU A 82 -7.22 7.14 -0.34
N GLY A 83 -6.02 7.24 -0.94
CA GLY A 83 -5.63 8.41 -1.73
C GLY A 83 -6.43 8.57 -3.01
N ILE A 84 -6.58 7.51 -3.82
CA ILE A 84 -7.33 7.60 -5.08
C ILE A 84 -8.84 7.79 -4.83
N SER A 85 -9.42 7.04 -3.87
CA SER A 85 -10.82 7.27 -3.50
C SER A 85 -11.06 8.70 -2.99
N GLY A 86 -10.11 9.24 -2.22
CA GLY A 86 -10.14 10.62 -1.74
C GLY A 86 -9.96 11.67 -2.84
N LEU A 87 -9.12 11.39 -3.84
CA LEU A 87 -8.97 12.26 -5.01
C LEU A 87 -10.23 12.26 -5.87
N VAL A 88 -10.86 11.10 -6.08
CA VAL A 88 -12.14 11.01 -6.78
C VAL A 88 -13.24 11.74 -6.00
N PHE A 89 -13.28 11.60 -4.67
CA PHE A 89 -14.19 12.37 -3.82
C PHE A 89 -14.02 13.88 -4.01
N TYR A 90 -12.79 14.38 -4.10
CA TYR A 90 -12.49 15.81 -4.20
C TYR A 90 -12.58 16.37 -5.62
N SER A 91 -12.13 15.60 -6.64
CA SER A 91 -11.97 16.09 -8.00
C SER A 91 -12.80 15.33 -9.04
N GLY A 92 -13.62 14.36 -8.62
CA GLY A 92 -14.41 13.54 -9.53
C GLY A 92 -13.53 12.71 -10.46
N PHE A 93 -13.82 12.77 -11.76
CA PHE A 93 -13.13 12.02 -12.82
C PHE A 93 -11.61 12.27 -12.86
N ASP A 94 -11.18 13.50 -12.60
CA ASP A 94 -9.74 13.84 -12.58
C ASP A 94 -8.94 13.10 -11.51
N GLY A 95 -9.58 12.68 -10.41
CA GLY A 95 -8.93 11.84 -9.42
C GLY A 95 -8.41 10.51 -9.97
N LEU A 96 -8.91 10.08 -11.14
CA LEU A 96 -8.48 8.85 -11.81
C LEU A 96 -7.15 8.99 -12.56
N ILE A 97 -6.63 10.19 -12.78
CA ILE A 97 -5.37 10.38 -13.52
C ILE A 97 -4.24 9.56 -12.91
N TYR A 98 -4.21 9.44 -11.57
CA TYR A 98 -3.22 8.64 -10.86
C TYR A 98 -3.45 7.15 -11.07
N SER A 99 -4.68 6.65 -10.95
CA SER A 99 -4.97 5.22 -11.15
C SER A 99 -4.73 4.78 -12.58
N ILE A 100 -5.11 5.58 -13.57
CA ILE A 100 -4.87 5.31 -14.99
C ILE A 100 -3.36 5.34 -15.28
N GLY A 101 -2.65 6.39 -14.84
CA GLY A 101 -1.20 6.50 -15.05
C GLY A 101 -0.43 5.34 -14.43
N PHE A 102 -0.78 4.96 -13.22
CA PHE A 102 -0.19 3.79 -12.55
C PHE A 102 -0.51 2.48 -13.28
N LEU A 103 -1.76 2.27 -13.73
CA LEU A 103 -2.18 1.04 -14.40
C LEU A 103 -1.49 0.84 -15.75
N VAL A 104 -1.31 1.91 -16.51
CA VAL A 104 -0.67 1.86 -17.85
C VAL A 104 0.83 1.48 -17.76
N GLY A 105 1.48 1.65 -16.61
CA GLY A 105 2.83 1.14 -16.38
C GLY A 105 2.93 -0.39 -16.36
N TRP A 106 1.85 -1.10 -16.01
CA TRP A 106 1.85 -2.58 -15.89
C TRP A 106 2.02 -3.34 -17.20
N PRO A 107 1.46 -2.94 -18.36
CA PRO A 107 1.80 -3.51 -19.66
C PRO A 107 3.29 -3.43 -19.98
N ILE A 108 3.99 -2.35 -19.61
CA ILE A 108 5.44 -2.23 -19.78
C ILE A 108 6.16 -3.29 -18.95
N ILE A 109 5.76 -3.46 -17.68
CA ILE A 109 6.32 -4.49 -16.80
C ILE A 109 6.06 -5.88 -17.38
N LEU A 110 4.82 -6.14 -17.84
CA LEU A 110 4.40 -7.43 -18.37
C LEU A 110 5.18 -7.84 -19.61
N PHE A 111 5.32 -6.96 -20.58
CA PHE A 111 5.88 -7.29 -21.89
C PHE A 111 7.38 -7.07 -22.01
N LEU A 112 7.94 -6.11 -21.26
CA LEU A 112 9.33 -5.71 -21.45
C LEU A 112 10.24 -6.03 -20.26
N ILE A 113 9.72 -6.11 -19.03
CA ILE A 113 10.55 -6.11 -17.83
C ILE A 113 10.56 -7.46 -17.12
N SER A 114 9.41 -8.05 -16.81
CA SER A 114 9.27 -9.18 -15.88
C SER A 114 10.15 -10.40 -16.19
N GLU A 115 10.13 -10.88 -17.43
CA GLU A 115 10.94 -12.02 -17.86
C GLU A 115 12.44 -11.70 -17.87
N ARG A 116 12.80 -10.49 -18.33
CA ARG A 116 14.20 -10.06 -18.39
C ARG A 116 14.79 -9.89 -17.00
N LEU A 117 14.01 -9.34 -16.07
CA LEU A 117 14.40 -9.25 -14.66
C LEU A 117 14.72 -10.62 -14.09
N LYS A 118 13.81 -11.59 -14.25
CA LYS A 118 14.01 -12.94 -13.74
C LYS A 118 15.22 -13.64 -14.34
N ASN A 119 15.48 -13.45 -15.63
CA ASN A 119 16.58 -14.13 -16.33
C ASN A 119 17.95 -13.51 -16.02
N LEU A 120 18.04 -12.21 -15.76
CA LEU A 120 19.29 -11.48 -15.61
C LEU A 120 19.65 -11.17 -14.16
N GLY A 121 18.66 -10.98 -13.30
CA GLY A 121 18.88 -10.59 -11.90
C GLY A 121 18.79 -11.75 -10.93
N LYS A 122 19.15 -11.49 -9.68
CA LYS A 122 19.12 -12.49 -8.62
C LYS A 122 18.33 -12.05 -7.39
N PHE A 123 18.58 -10.83 -6.88
CA PHE A 123 17.98 -10.33 -5.66
C PHE A 123 17.56 -8.86 -5.70
N THR A 124 18.36 -7.99 -6.37
CA THR A 124 18.09 -6.56 -6.43
C THR A 124 18.08 -6.07 -7.88
N PHE A 125 17.48 -4.90 -8.11
CA PHE A 125 17.52 -4.24 -9.41
C PHE A 125 18.96 -3.90 -9.83
N ALA A 126 19.82 -3.58 -8.88
CA ALA A 126 21.23 -3.29 -9.13
C ALA A 126 21.99 -4.50 -9.70
N ASP A 127 21.56 -5.73 -9.42
CA ASP A 127 22.17 -6.93 -10.02
C ASP A 127 22.06 -6.91 -11.56
N ILE A 128 21.00 -6.33 -12.11
CA ILE A 128 20.76 -6.27 -13.57
C ILE A 128 21.51 -5.10 -14.19
N THR A 129 21.38 -3.92 -13.60
CA THR A 129 22.01 -2.71 -14.13
C THR A 129 23.53 -2.79 -14.11
N SER A 130 24.10 -3.52 -13.16
CA SER A 130 25.55 -3.74 -13.05
C SER A 130 26.14 -4.78 -14.01
N ILE A 131 25.32 -5.49 -14.81
CA ILE A 131 25.82 -6.48 -15.79
C ILE A 131 26.66 -5.81 -16.89
N ARG A 132 26.25 -4.62 -17.33
CA ARG A 132 26.88 -3.90 -18.46
C ARG A 132 27.59 -2.62 -18.05
N LEU A 133 27.47 -2.20 -16.82
CA LEU A 133 27.97 -0.93 -16.32
C LEU A 133 28.95 -1.16 -15.15
N GLU A 134 29.78 -0.17 -14.82
CA GLU A 134 30.71 -0.27 -13.71
C GLU A 134 30.01 -0.56 -12.39
N GLN A 135 30.28 -1.75 -11.83
CA GLN A 135 29.50 -2.29 -10.69
C GLN A 135 29.43 -1.33 -9.50
N SER A 136 30.55 -0.77 -9.05
CA SER A 136 30.58 0.05 -7.84
C SER A 136 29.71 1.33 -7.98
N LYS A 137 29.90 2.07 -9.07
CA LYS A 137 29.17 3.33 -9.33
C LYS A 137 27.68 3.10 -9.54
N ILE A 138 27.34 2.09 -10.34
CA ILE A 138 25.93 1.77 -10.65
C ILE A 138 25.20 1.24 -9.44
N ARG A 139 25.83 0.41 -8.61
CA ARG A 139 25.20 -0.08 -7.38
C ARG A 139 24.99 1.04 -6.37
N MET A 140 25.94 1.96 -6.24
CA MET A 140 25.80 3.14 -5.40
C MET A 140 24.62 4.03 -5.86
N LEU A 141 24.54 4.33 -7.17
CA LEU A 141 23.46 5.12 -7.74
C LEU A 141 22.10 4.43 -7.57
N SER A 142 22.02 3.14 -7.87
CA SER A 142 20.80 2.34 -7.75
C SER A 142 20.33 2.24 -6.30
N ALA A 143 21.24 2.02 -5.36
CA ALA A 143 20.92 1.96 -3.93
C ALA A 143 20.43 3.33 -3.41
N THR A 144 21.09 4.42 -3.79
CA THR A 144 20.65 5.78 -3.43
C THR A 144 19.26 6.08 -3.98
N GLY A 145 19.01 5.81 -5.26
CA GLY A 145 17.68 5.98 -5.86
C GLY A 145 16.60 5.12 -5.16
N THR A 146 16.94 3.88 -4.83
CA THR A 146 16.05 2.99 -4.06
C THR A 146 15.72 3.59 -2.69
N LEU A 147 16.72 4.05 -1.94
CA LEU A 147 16.52 4.61 -0.60
C LEU A 147 15.68 5.90 -0.64
N VAL A 148 15.94 6.81 -1.58
CA VAL A 148 15.15 8.03 -1.74
C VAL A 148 13.69 7.69 -2.04
N THR A 149 13.44 6.82 -3.01
CA THR A 149 12.09 6.39 -3.37
C THR A 149 11.36 5.76 -2.19
N ILE A 150 12.02 4.88 -1.45
CA ILE A 150 11.45 4.20 -0.29
C ILE A 150 11.14 5.17 0.83
N THR A 151 12.04 6.10 1.14
CA THR A 151 11.83 7.09 2.20
C THR A 151 10.59 7.95 1.91
N LEU A 152 10.47 8.47 0.69
CA LEU A 152 9.30 9.27 0.29
C LEU A 152 8.00 8.45 0.37
N TYR A 153 8.05 7.19 -0.03
CA TYR A 153 6.87 6.32 0.04
C TYR A 153 6.51 5.93 1.48
N LEU A 154 7.49 5.68 2.35
CA LEU A 154 7.27 5.44 3.79
C LEU A 154 6.60 6.63 4.46
N ILE A 155 7.02 7.87 4.15
CA ILE A 155 6.36 9.09 4.66
C ILE A 155 4.88 9.09 4.27
N ALA A 156 4.55 8.80 3.01
CA ALA A 156 3.15 8.75 2.56
C ALA A 156 2.34 7.66 3.29
N GLN A 157 2.93 6.49 3.58
CA GLN A 157 2.29 5.44 4.36
C GLN A 157 2.05 5.87 5.82
N MET A 158 3.02 6.56 6.44
CA MET A 158 2.90 7.07 7.82
C MET A 158 1.78 8.10 7.95
N VAL A 159 1.65 9.02 7.00
CA VAL A 159 0.57 10.02 6.97
C VAL A 159 -0.80 9.33 6.93
N GLY A 160 -0.98 8.36 6.05
CA GLY A 160 -2.24 7.60 5.96
C GLY A 160 -2.56 6.81 7.22
N ALA A 161 -1.57 6.17 7.82
CA ALA A 161 -1.73 5.38 9.03
C ALA A 161 -2.03 6.26 10.25
N GLY A 162 -1.35 7.40 10.39
CA GLY A 162 -1.59 8.36 11.47
C GLY A 162 -3.02 8.90 11.45
N ALA A 163 -3.51 9.32 10.27
CA ALA A 163 -4.87 9.80 10.10
C ALA A 163 -5.92 8.72 10.42
N LEU A 164 -5.66 7.47 10.01
CA LEU A 164 -6.57 6.35 10.29
C LEU A 164 -6.68 6.06 11.80
N ILE A 165 -5.55 6.00 12.51
CA ILE A 165 -5.51 5.80 13.97
C ILE A 165 -6.14 6.97 14.70
N GLN A 166 -5.92 8.21 14.25
CA GLN A 166 -6.58 9.39 14.80
C GLN A 166 -8.12 9.25 14.74
N ILE A 167 -8.68 8.86 13.61
CA ILE A 167 -10.13 8.71 13.44
C ILE A 167 -10.69 7.58 14.28
N LEU A 168 -10.02 6.41 14.29
CA LEU A 168 -10.52 5.23 15.01
C LEU A 168 -10.46 5.38 16.53
N PHE A 169 -9.43 6.05 17.04
CA PHE A 169 -9.14 6.09 18.46
C PHE A 169 -9.29 7.49 19.09
N GLY A 170 -9.61 8.52 18.30
CA GLY A 170 -9.74 9.89 18.79
C GLY A 170 -8.44 10.49 19.33
N LEU A 171 -7.27 9.92 18.97
CA LEU A 171 -5.97 10.37 19.47
C LEU A 171 -5.48 11.60 18.71
N PRO A 172 -4.66 12.47 19.33
CA PRO A 172 -3.91 13.49 18.59
C PRO A 172 -3.06 12.83 17.49
N TYR A 173 -2.97 13.50 16.33
CA TYR A 173 -2.27 12.96 15.15
C TYR A 173 -0.81 12.56 15.44
N GLU A 174 -0.09 13.40 16.20
CA GLU A 174 1.31 13.16 16.57
C GLU A 174 1.47 11.87 17.40
N VAL A 175 0.55 11.62 18.34
CA VAL A 175 0.54 10.41 19.17
C VAL A 175 0.23 9.20 18.29
N ALA A 176 -0.73 9.32 17.37
CA ALA A 176 -1.09 8.26 16.43
C ALA A 176 0.11 7.86 15.56
N VAL A 177 0.86 8.83 15.03
CA VAL A 177 2.08 8.59 14.22
C VAL A 177 3.16 7.86 15.03
N TRP A 178 3.41 8.22 16.28
CA TRP A 178 4.38 7.51 17.14
C TRP A 178 3.97 6.05 17.40
N ILE A 179 2.70 5.79 17.69
CA ILE A 179 2.17 4.43 17.89
C ILE A 179 2.36 3.60 16.63
N VAL A 180 2.00 4.15 15.49
CA VAL A 180 2.15 3.48 14.19
C VAL A 180 3.62 3.20 13.90
N GLY A 181 4.51 4.16 14.11
CA GLY A 181 5.96 3.98 13.89
C GLY A 181 6.53 2.83 14.71
N ILE A 182 6.19 2.75 15.99
CA ILE A 182 6.62 1.64 16.87
C ILE A 182 6.07 0.29 16.37
N LEU A 183 4.79 0.23 16.00
CA LEU A 183 4.19 -0.98 15.44
C LEU A 183 4.87 -1.41 14.13
N MET A 184 5.22 -0.45 13.27
CA MET A 184 5.93 -0.72 12.01
C MET A 184 7.34 -1.27 12.27
N ILE A 185 8.10 -0.72 13.20
CA ILE A 185 9.43 -1.23 13.57
C ILE A 185 9.33 -2.67 14.07
N ILE A 186 8.36 -2.96 14.94
CA ILE A 186 8.12 -4.33 15.44
C ILE A 186 7.80 -5.26 14.27
N TYR A 187 6.90 -4.83 13.39
CA TYR A 187 6.45 -5.62 12.25
C TYR A 187 7.58 -5.95 11.28
N VAL A 188 8.40 -4.96 10.94
CA VAL A 188 9.52 -5.08 10.01
C VAL A 188 10.66 -5.92 10.59
N SER A 189 10.85 -5.90 11.92
CA SER A 189 11.89 -6.71 12.60
C SER A 189 11.75 -8.22 12.36
N PHE A 190 10.54 -8.69 12.04
CA PHE A 190 10.27 -10.09 11.67
C PHE A 190 10.35 -10.31 10.14
N GLY A 191 10.79 -9.31 9.35
CA GLY A 191 10.72 -9.28 7.91
C GLY A 191 11.60 -10.31 7.19
N GLY A 192 11.38 -10.37 5.87
CA GLY A 192 12.02 -11.22 4.88
C GLY A 192 11.02 -11.55 3.79
N MET A 193 11.49 -11.90 2.58
CA MET A 193 10.63 -12.02 1.40
C MET A 193 9.53 -13.08 1.55
N ILE A 194 9.78 -14.19 2.26
CA ILE A 194 8.73 -15.21 2.51
C ILE A 194 7.60 -14.61 3.36
N ALA A 195 7.95 -13.94 4.47
CA ALA A 195 6.95 -13.36 5.36
C ALA A 195 6.15 -12.27 4.65
N THR A 196 6.83 -11.34 3.97
CA THR A 196 6.17 -10.27 3.22
C THR A 196 5.28 -10.82 2.10
N THR A 197 5.67 -11.90 1.42
CA THR A 197 4.86 -12.51 0.36
C THR A 197 3.52 -13.01 0.87
N TRP A 198 3.51 -13.79 1.96
CA TRP A 198 2.26 -14.33 2.51
C TRP A 198 1.35 -13.24 3.08
N VAL A 199 1.93 -12.25 3.75
CA VAL A 199 1.15 -11.11 4.26
C VAL A 199 0.52 -10.33 3.12
N GLN A 200 1.25 -10.08 2.03
CA GLN A 200 0.72 -9.38 0.86
C GLN A 200 -0.39 -10.17 0.17
N ILE A 201 -0.29 -11.49 0.08
CA ILE A 201 -1.35 -12.34 -0.50
C ILE A 201 -2.65 -12.19 0.32
N ILE A 202 -2.56 -12.34 1.64
CA ILE A 202 -3.72 -12.27 2.53
C ILE A 202 -4.35 -10.87 2.47
N LYS A 203 -3.51 -9.84 2.58
CA LYS A 203 -3.92 -8.45 2.47
C LYS A 203 -4.61 -8.14 1.14
N ALA A 204 -4.04 -8.59 0.01
CA ALA A 204 -4.62 -8.36 -1.31
C ALA A 204 -6.04 -8.93 -1.40
N PHE A 205 -6.21 -10.16 -0.91
CA PHE A 205 -7.52 -10.79 -0.85
C PHE A 205 -8.50 -9.98 0.01
N LEU A 206 -8.11 -9.61 1.23
CA LEU A 206 -8.97 -8.84 2.15
C LEU A 206 -9.32 -7.47 1.59
N LEU A 207 -8.36 -6.78 0.97
CA LEU A 207 -8.60 -5.45 0.41
C LEU A 207 -9.53 -5.50 -0.81
N ILE A 208 -9.30 -6.41 -1.75
CA ILE A 208 -10.18 -6.61 -2.90
C ILE A 208 -11.58 -6.99 -2.44
N PHE A 209 -11.70 -7.92 -1.47
CA PHE A 209 -12.96 -8.35 -0.92
C PHE A 209 -13.71 -7.20 -0.24
N GLY A 210 -13.05 -6.47 0.66
CA GLY A 210 -13.65 -5.32 1.36
C GLY A 210 -14.06 -4.19 0.40
N ALA A 211 -13.19 -3.83 -0.54
CA ALA A 211 -13.51 -2.82 -1.55
C ALA A 211 -14.65 -3.26 -2.48
N SER A 212 -14.73 -4.56 -2.83
CA SER A 212 -15.83 -5.11 -3.63
C SER A 212 -17.17 -5.03 -2.88
N ILE A 213 -17.18 -5.37 -1.59
CA ILE A 213 -18.40 -5.21 -0.77
C ILE A 213 -18.79 -3.75 -0.68
N LEU A 214 -17.84 -2.84 -0.43
CA LEU A 214 -18.14 -1.41 -0.34
C LEU A 214 -18.73 -0.87 -1.65
N ALA A 215 -18.12 -1.19 -2.79
CA ALA A 215 -18.63 -0.80 -4.10
C ALA A 215 -19.99 -1.44 -4.41
N PHE A 216 -20.20 -2.71 -4.02
CA PHE A 216 -21.48 -3.39 -4.16
C PHE A 216 -22.59 -2.70 -3.35
N LEU A 217 -22.32 -2.32 -2.10
CA LEU A 217 -23.27 -1.60 -1.27
C LEU A 217 -23.59 -0.22 -1.85
N VAL A 218 -22.59 0.51 -2.37
CA VAL A 218 -22.85 1.75 -3.11
C VAL A 218 -23.78 1.50 -4.28
N PHE A 219 -23.48 0.56 -5.16
CA PHE A 219 -24.32 0.28 -6.34
C PHE A 219 -25.72 -0.18 -5.99
N LYS A 220 -25.89 -0.92 -4.89
CA LYS A 220 -27.20 -1.37 -4.41
C LYS A 220 -28.15 -0.19 -4.16
N GLU A 221 -27.66 0.90 -3.58
CA GLU A 221 -28.46 2.12 -3.32
C GLU A 221 -28.92 2.81 -4.63
N PHE A 222 -28.24 2.57 -5.75
CA PHE A 222 -28.57 3.11 -7.07
C PHE A 222 -29.17 2.07 -8.03
N ALA A 223 -29.74 0.98 -7.51
CA ALA A 223 -30.30 -0.11 -8.30
C ALA A 223 -29.32 -0.62 -9.39
N PHE A 224 -28.03 -0.64 -9.09
CA PHE A 224 -26.92 -1.01 -10.00
C PHE A 224 -26.78 -0.12 -11.26
N SER A 225 -27.29 1.12 -11.21
CA SER A 225 -27.16 2.09 -12.30
C SER A 225 -25.98 3.04 -12.06
N LEU A 226 -24.96 2.94 -12.90
CA LEU A 226 -23.82 3.88 -12.89
C LEU A 226 -24.28 5.30 -13.21
N SER A 227 -25.19 5.47 -14.17
CA SER A 227 -25.73 6.79 -14.53
C SER A 227 -26.40 7.46 -13.34
N SER A 228 -27.23 6.73 -12.58
CA SER A 228 -27.90 7.27 -11.38
C SER A 228 -26.90 7.68 -10.29
N LEU A 229 -25.84 6.91 -10.08
CA LEU A 229 -24.75 7.27 -9.15
C LEU A 229 -24.08 8.60 -9.58
N LEU A 230 -23.69 8.71 -10.85
CA LEU A 230 -23.03 9.89 -11.38
C LEU A 230 -23.94 11.14 -11.38
N GLU A 231 -25.20 10.99 -11.77
CA GLU A 231 -26.20 12.08 -11.72
C GLU A 231 -26.39 12.59 -10.28
N GLN A 232 -26.46 11.68 -9.31
CA GLN A 232 -26.61 12.09 -7.91
C GLN A 232 -25.33 12.75 -7.38
N ALA A 233 -24.14 12.25 -7.75
CA ALA A 233 -22.87 12.89 -7.40
C ALA A 233 -22.79 14.32 -7.96
N VAL A 234 -23.21 14.55 -9.21
CA VAL A 234 -23.28 15.89 -9.82
C VAL A 234 -24.21 16.83 -9.05
N LYS A 235 -25.33 16.31 -8.51
CA LYS A 235 -26.28 17.15 -7.77
C LYS A 235 -25.72 17.64 -6.43
N VAL A 236 -24.95 16.81 -5.72
CA VAL A 236 -24.49 17.13 -4.36
C VAL A 236 -23.11 17.79 -4.34
N HIS A 237 -22.24 17.51 -5.32
CA HIS A 237 -20.89 18.06 -5.35
C HIS A 237 -20.87 19.56 -5.68
N GLU A 238 -20.02 20.36 -5.01
CA GLU A 238 -19.90 21.80 -5.23
C GLU A 238 -19.63 22.19 -6.68
N SER A 239 -18.77 21.41 -7.38
CA SER A 239 -18.39 21.65 -8.79
C SER A 239 -19.40 21.11 -9.80
N LYS A 240 -20.52 20.54 -9.34
CA LYS A 240 -21.63 20.10 -10.24
C LYS A 240 -21.11 19.21 -11.38
N MET A 241 -21.49 19.54 -12.62
CA MET A 241 -21.16 18.77 -13.82
C MET A 241 -19.65 18.68 -14.11
N GLU A 242 -18.87 19.61 -13.60
CA GLU A 242 -17.41 19.64 -13.83
C GLU A 242 -16.68 18.38 -13.28
N ILE A 243 -17.25 17.72 -12.27
CA ILE A 243 -16.67 16.49 -11.73
C ILE A 243 -16.64 15.31 -12.70
N LEU A 244 -17.38 15.39 -13.81
CA LEU A 244 -17.38 14.36 -14.85
C LEU A 244 -16.40 14.63 -15.99
N PHE A 245 -15.72 15.76 -15.98
CA PHE A 245 -14.80 16.19 -17.04
C PHE A 245 -13.37 16.30 -16.50
N PRO A 246 -12.35 16.09 -17.37
CA PRO A 246 -10.96 16.33 -17.04
C PRO A 246 -10.64 17.83 -16.97
N GLY A 247 -9.53 18.20 -16.31
CA GLY A 247 -8.97 19.56 -16.29
C GLY A 247 -9.23 20.33 -14.99
N LYS A 248 -9.79 19.69 -13.96
CA LYS A 248 -9.98 20.33 -12.65
C LYS A 248 -8.75 20.20 -11.74
N LEU A 249 -8.08 19.04 -11.76
CA LEU A 249 -6.89 18.79 -10.95
C LEU A 249 -5.63 19.28 -11.67
N ILE A 250 -5.57 19.11 -12.99
CA ILE A 250 -4.47 19.55 -13.84
C ILE A 250 -5.08 20.13 -15.12
N ASP A 251 -5.03 21.43 -15.26
CA ASP A 251 -5.59 22.19 -16.36
C ASP A 251 -4.61 22.37 -17.55
N ASP A 252 -3.31 22.28 -17.28
CA ASP A 252 -2.28 22.38 -18.31
C ASP A 252 -1.98 21.03 -18.98
N PRO A 253 -2.16 20.90 -20.32
CA PRO A 253 -1.92 19.64 -21.04
C PRO A 253 -0.49 19.12 -20.93
N ILE A 254 0.52 20.00 -20.87
CA ILE A 254 1.92 19.60 -20.77
C ILE A 254 2.18 18.99 -19.41
N SER A 255 1.67 19.59 -18.35
CA SER A 255 1.73 19.06 -16.99
C SER A 255 1.03 17.71 -16.87
N ALA A 256 -0.15 17.53 -17.51
CA ALA A 256 -0.87 16.26 -17.53
C ALA A 256 -0.08 15.16 -18.24
N ILE A 257 0.53 15.45 -19.41
CA ILE A 257 1.39 14.51 -20.13
C ILE A 257 2.63 14.16 -19.31
N SER A 258 3.29 15.16 -18.73
CA SER A 258 4.47 15.00 -17.89
C SER A 258 4.18 14.11 -16.67
N LEU A 259 3.07 14.35 -15.99
CA LEU A 259 2.61 13.51 -14.89
C LEU A 259 2.32 12.09 -15.37
N GLY A 260 1.62 11.92 -16.47
CA GLY A 260 1.32 10.61 -17.05
C GLY A 260 2.59 9.80 -17.32
N ILE A 261 3.59 10.39 -17.96
CA ILE A 261 4.89 9.74 -18.20
C ILE A 261 5.58 9.40 -16.89
N ALA A 262 5.58 10.30 -15.91
CA ALA A 262 6.19 10.06 -14.60
C ALA A 262 5.52 8.90 -13.86
N LEU A 263 4.20 8.80 -13.90
CA LEU A 263 3.43 7.70 -13.26
C LEU A 263 3.70 6.36 -13.95
N ILE A 264 3.72 6.32 -15.27
CA ILE A 264 3.99 5.11 -16.07
C ILE A 264 5.40 4.58 -15.79
N LEU A 265 6.42 5.42 -15.93
CA LEU A 265 7.81 5.03 -15.75
C LEU A 265 8.15 4.79 -14.28
N GLY A 266 7.58 5.59 -13.37
CA GLY A 266 7.72 5.42 -11.92
C GLY A 266 7.19 4.06 -11.46
N THR A 267 6.02 3.66 -11.91
CA THR A 267 5.45 2.33 -11.64
C THR A 267 6.39 1.21 -12.11
N ALA A 268 6.91 1.33 -13.34
CA ALA A 268 7.80 0.34 -13.92
C ALA A 268 9.17 0.26 -13.22
N GLY A 269 9.54 1.27 -12.42
CA GLY A 269 10.81 1.37 -11.72
C GLY A 269 10.77 1.11 -10.21
N LEU A 270 9.61 0.78 -9.61
CA LEU A 270 9.47 0.61 -8.16
C LEU A 270 10.32 -0.57 -7.62
N PRO A 271 11.34 -0.33 -6.78
CA PRO A 271 12.31 -1.36 -6.40
C PRO A 271 11.68 -2.55 -5.68
N HIS A 272 10.78 -2.31 -4.73
CA HIS A 272 10.10 -3.37 -3.95
C HIS A 272 9.19 -4.24 -4.82
N ILE A 273 8.58 -3.69 -5.86
CA ILE A 273 7.78 -4.43 -6.84
C ILE A 273 8.69 -5.28 -7.74
N LEU A 274 9.76 -4.69 -8.25
CA LEU A 274 10.68 -5.39 -9.15
C LEU A 274 11.36 -6.59 -8.46
N MET A 275 11.67 -6.49 -7.17
CA MET A 275 12.21 -7.61 -6.39
C MET A 275 11.29 -8.83 -6.33
N ARG A 276 9.97 -8.65 -6.47
CA ARG A 276 9.01 -9.75 -6.48
C ARG A 276 9.19 -10.70 -7.65
N PHE A 277 9.74 -10.26 -8.78
CA PHE A 277 10.00 -11.13 -9.92
C PHE A 277 11.14 -12.14 -9.68
N PHE A 278 11.95 -11.96 -8.64
CA PHE A 278 12.96 -12.95 -8.24
C PHE A 278 12.38 -14.10 -7.38
N THR A 279 11.18 -13.95 -6.84
CA THR A 279 10.56 -14.95 -5.93
C THR A 279 9.99 -16.17 -6.66
N VAL A 280 9.80 -16.10 -7.96
CA VAL A 280 9.24 -17.18 -8.79
C VAL A 280 10.32 -18.08 -9.37
N PRO A 281 10.02 -19.34 -9.80
CA PRO A 281 11.01 -20.28 -10.29
C PRO A 281 11.63 -19.88 -11.65
N ASP A 282 10.86 -19.33 -12.56
CA ASP A 282 11.26 -19.11 -13.96
C ASP A 282 10.65 -17.83 -14.57
N ALA A 283 11.12 -17.47 -15.77
CA ALA A 283 10.70 -16.27 -16.49
C ALA A 283 9.21 -16.33 -16.90
N LYS A 284 8.69 -17.50 -17.26
CA LYS A 284 7.26 -17.69 -17.58
C LYS A 284 6.39 -17.38 -16.36
N SER A 285 6.79 -17.86 -15.19
CA SER A 285 6.12 -17.57 -13.91
C SER A 285 6.19 -16.09 -13.56
N ALA A 286 7.28 -15.38 -13.86
CA ALA A 286 7.42 -13.94 -13.68
C ALA A 286 6.42 -13.16 -14.56
N ARG A 287 6.29 -13.55 -15.84
CA ARG A 287 5.31 -12.96 -16.76
C ARG A 287 3.86 -13.22 -16.32
N ILE A 288 3.57 -14.46 -15.91
CA ILE A 288 2.26 -14.81 -15.35
C ILE A 288 1.94 -13.98 -14.10
N SER A 289 2.92 -13.75 -13.23
CA SER A 289 2.77 -12.88 -12.06
C SER A 289 2.37 -11.46 -12.46
N ALA A 290 3.04 -10.88 -13.47
CA ALA A 290 2.71 -9.55 -13.97
C ALA A 290 1.30 -9.47 -14.54
N LEU A 291 0.86 -10.51 -15.27
CA LEU A 291 -0.50 -10.58 -15.83
C LEU A 291 -1.57 -10.58 -14.73
N TYR A 292 -1.42 -11.44 -13.72
CA TYR A 292 -2.37 -11.49 -12.60
C TYR A 292 -2.34 -10.20 -11.79
N ALA A 293 -1.15 -9.63 -11.52
CA ALA A 293 -1.03 -8.36 -10.83
C ALA A 293 -1.77 -7.24 -11.58
N THR A 294 -1.58 -7.12 -12.90
CA THR A 294 -2.27 -6.15 -13.76
C THR A 294 -3.79 -6.29 -13.67
N THR A 295 -4.29 -7.54 -13.72
CA THR A 295 -5.73 -7.82 -13.64
C THR A 295 -6.31 -7.42 -12.28
N PHE A 296 -5.68 -7.80 -11.17
CA PHE A 296 -6.16 -7.46 -9.83
C PHE A 296 -6.09 -5.97 -9.55
N ILE A 297 -5.02 -5.29 -9.96
CA ILE A 297 -4.85 -3.84 -9.80
C ILE A 297 -5.88 -3.09 -10.66
N GLY A 298 -6.10 -3.50 -11.90
CA GLY A 298 -7.10 -2.91 -12.78
C GLY A 298 -8.52 -3.02 -12.21
N TYR A 299 -8.89 -4.21 -11.72
CA TYR A 299 -10.16 -4.42 -11.04
C TYR A 299 -10.30 -3.52 -9.81
N PHE A 300 -9.25 -3.46 -8.99
CA PHE A 300 -9.24 -2.62 -7.79
C PHE A 300 -9.43 -1.13 -8.12
N TYR A 301 -8.84 -0.62 -9.19
CA TYR A 301 -9.03 0.78 -9.59
C TYR A 301 -10.45 1.08 -10.08
N ILE A 302 -11.14 0.11 -10.66
CA ILE A 302 -12.58 0.25 -10.94
C ILE A 302 -13.37 0.38 -9.63
N LEU A 303 -13.00 -0.37 -8.59
CA LEU A 303 -13.65 -0.26 -7.29
C LEU A 303 -13.38 1.12 -6.63
N THR A 304 -12.16 1.64 -6.69
CA THR A 304 -11.86 2.97 -6.12
C THR A 304 -12.61 4.11 -6.81
N PHE A 305 -12.90 3.98 -8.10
CA PHE A 305 -13.78 4.89 -8.82
C PHE A 305 -15.19 4.90 -8.21
N VAL A 306 -15.81 3.72 -8.08
CA VAL A 306 -17.15 3.58 -7.50
C VAL A 306 -17.20 4.07 -6.06
N ILE A 307 -16.19 3.72 -5.26
CA ILE A 307 -16.06 4.14 -3.86
C ILE A 307 -15.94 5.67 -3.76
N GLY A 308 -15.14 6.30 -4.61
CA GLY A 308 -14.95 7.75 -4.61
C GLY A 308 -16.22 8.50 -4.98
N PHE A 309 -16.93 8.08 -6.05
CA PHE A 309 -18.22 8.67 -6.42
C PHE A 309 -19.32 8.38 -5.39
N GLY A 310 -19.32 7.18 -4.80
CA GLY A 310 -20.17 6.87 -3.66
C GLY A 310 -19.92 7.81 -2.48
N ALA A 311 -18.65 8.05 -2.14
CA ALA A 311 -18.28 8.98 -1.08
C ALA A 311 -18.81 10.40 -1.35
N ILE A 312 -18.77 10.90 -2.59
CA ILE A 312 -19.37 12.19 -2.95
C ILE A 312 -20.85 12.20 -2.54
N VAL A 313 -21.61 11.17 -2.89
CA VAL A 313 -23.05 11.16 -2.64
C VAL A 313 -23.41 11.06 -1.16
N PHE A 314 -22.69 10.20 -0.42
CA PHE A 314 -23.06 9.91 0.96
C PHE A 314 -22.44 10.83 2.01
N LEU A 315 -21.39 11.58 1.65
CA LEU A 315 -20.61 12.36 2.64
C LEU A 315 -20.66 13.88 2.43
N SER A 316 -20.89 14.38 1.19
CA SER A 316 -20.76 15.82 0.89
C SER A 316 -21.73 16.71 1.69
N ASP A 317 -22.93 16.22 1.97
CA ASP A 317 -23.96 16.96 2.73
C ASP A 317 -24.15 16.42 4.15
N ASN A 318 -23.26 15.54 4.63
CA ASN A 318 -23.44 14.88 5.93
C ASN A 318 -22.48 15.46 6.98
N TYR A 319 -23.01 16.33 7.83
CA TYR A 319 -22.27 17.04 8.89
C TYR A 319 -21.55 16.13 9.90
N ILE A 320 -21.95 14.87 10.02
CA ILE A 320 -21.28 13.89 10.90
C ILE A 320 -19.82 13.66 10.47
N TYR A 321 -19.56 13.73 9.15
CA TYR A 321 -18.25 13.46 8.57
C TYR A 321 -17.48 14.73 8.18
N LEU A 322 -18.08 15.91 8.35
CA LEU A 322 -17.51 17.20 7.98
C LEU A 322 -17.10 17.98 9.23
N ASN A 323 -15.98 18.70 9.12
CA ASN A 323 -15.57 19.67 10.14
C ASN A 323 -16.31 21.00 9.95
N GLU A 324 -16.08 21.96 10.85
CA GLU A 324 -16.71 23.29 10.81
C GLU A 324 -16.46 24.06 9.48
N SER A 325 -15.39 23.73 8.75
CA SER A 325 -15.07 24.32 7.43
C SER A 325 -15.65 23.55 6.25
N GLY A 326 -16.52 22.55 6.49
CA GLY A 326 -17.15 21.74 5.44
C GLY A 326 -16.22 20.70 4.78
N LYS A 327 -15.04 20.44 5.35
CA LYS A 327 -14.09 19.45 4.84
C LYS A 327 -14.21 18.14 5.61
N LEU A 328 -13.89 17.00 4.95
CA LEU A 328 -13.88 15.70 5.61
C LEU A 328 -12.93 15.68 6.83
N ILE A 329 -13.42 15.13 7.92
CA ILE A 329 -12.62 14.88 9.13
C ILE A 329 -11.49 13.90 8.77
N GLY A 330 -10.24 14.26 9.12
CA GLY A 330 -9.04 13.47 8.83
C GLY A 330 -8.55 13.56 7.37
N SER A 331 -9.05 14.52 6.58
CA SER A 331 -8.73 14.76 5.17
C SER A 331 -9.51 13.92 4.15
N ASN A 332 -9.39 14.29 2.88
CA ASN A 332 -10.05 13.58 1.76
C ASN A 332 -9.65 12.09 1.69
N ASN A 333 -8.45 11.73 2.16
CA ASN A 333 -8.00 10.35 2.19
C ASN A 333 -8.87 9.44 3.07
N MET A 334 -9.69 10.00 3.95
CA MET A 334 -10.61 9.24 4.80
C MET A 334 -11.98 9.00 4.14
N ALA A 335 -12.17 9.41 2.89
CA ALA A 335 -13.45 9.26 2.17
C ALA A 335 -13.95 7.80 2.15
N ALA A 336 -13.09 6.83 1.81
CA ALA A 336 -13.46 5.42 1.82
C ALA A 336 -13.80 4.88 3.22
N ILE A 337 -13.13 5.40 4.26
CA ILE A 337 -13.35 5.02 5.66
C ILE A 337 -14.70 5.56 6.14
N HIS A 338 -14.97 6.84 5.94
CA HIS A 338 -16.27 7.44 6.30
C HIS A 338 -17.41 6.83 5.50
N LEU A 339 -17.21 6.54 4.20
CA LEU A 339 -18.20 5.85 3.39
C LEU A 339 -18.53 4.47 3.95
N SER A 340 -17.53 3.70 4.40
CA SER A 340 -17.75 2.39 5.00
C SER A 340 -18.62 2.47 6.25
N HIS A 341 -18.44 3.51 7.07
CA HIS A 341 -19.30 3.78 8.23
C HIS A 341 -20.72 4.18 7.81
N SER A 342 -20.84 5.11 6.86
CA SER A 342 -22.12 5.63 6.39
C SER A 342 -23.06 4.55 5.83
N ILE A 343 -22.50 3.54 5.13
CA ILE A 343 -23.31 2.50 4.46
C ILE A 343 -23.39 1.22 5.28
N GLY A 344 -22.32 0.86 6.00
CA GLY A 344 -22.20 -0.43 6.68
C GLY A 344 -22.09 -0.36 8.20
N GLY A 345 -22.17 0.84 8.79
CA GLY A 345 -22.07 1.04 10.23
C GLY A 345 -20.71 0.67 10.81
N ASP A 346 -20.65 0.55 12.15
CA ASP A 346 -19.41 0.39 12.92
C ASP A 346 -18.65 -0.90 12.62
N VAL A 347 -19.35 -2.00 12.36
CA VAL A 347 -18.73 -3.28 12.02
C VAL A 347 -17.93 -3.16 10.74
N PHE A 348 -18.51 -2.52 9.73
CA PHE A 348 -17.87 -2.37 8.44
C PHE A 348 -16.79 -1.29 8.46
N LEU A 349 -16.98 -0.23 9.24
CA LEU A 349 -15.93 0.74 9.56
C LEU A 349 -14.69 0.04 10.14
N GLY A 350 -14.88 -0.77 11.20
CA GLY A 350 -13.79 -1.51 11.85
C GLY A 350 -13.07 -2.46 10.89
N PHE A 351 -13.83 -3.19 10.07
CA PHE A 351 -13.28 -4.10 9.07
C PHE A 351 -12.46 -3.37 7.99
N ILE A 352 -13.03 -2.35 7.34
CA ILE A 352 -12.33 -1.59 6.27
C ILE A 352 -11.11 -0.87 6.83
N SER A 353 -11.22 -0.29 8.03
CA SER A 353 -10.09 0.36 8.70
C SER A 353 -8.98 -0.62 9.04
N ALA A 354 -9.31 -1.81 9.52
CA ALA A 354 -8.34 -2.87 9.80
C ALA A 354 -7.63 -3.36 8.54
N VAL A 355 -8.37 -3.54 7.45
CA VAL A 355 -7.82 -3.92 6.14
C VAL A 355 -6.92 -2.81 5.58
N ALA A 356 -7.33 -1.54 5.68
CA ALA A 356 -6.52 -0.39 5.27
C ALA A 356 -5.20 -0.33 6.08
N PHE A 357 -5.27 -0.51 7.40
CA PHE A 357 -4.08 -0.51 8.26
C PHE A 357 -3.15 -1.69 8.00
N ALA A 358 -3.69 -2.90 7.88
CA ALA A 358 -2.92 -4.08 7.49
C ALA A 358 -2.24 -3.88 6.13
N THR A 359 -2.90 -3.14 5.24
CA THR A 359 -2.36 -2.73 3.94
C THR A 359 -1.14 -1.83 4.10
N ILE A 360 -1.19 -0.86 5.00
CA ILE A 360 -0.06 0.04 5.29
C ILE A 360 1.12 -0.76 5.86
N LEU A 361 0.89 -1.56 6.89
CA LEU A 361 1.94 -2.38 7.52
C LEU A 361 2.64 -3.31 6.52
N ALA A 362 1.87 -3.95 5.66
CA ALA A 362 2.40 -4.88 4.67
C ALA A 362 3.27 -4.17 3.63
N VAL A 363 2.84 -3.00 3.12
CA VAL A 363 3.62 -2.20 2.16
C VAL A 363 4.90 -1.67 2.80
N VAL A 364 4.83 -1.17 4.04
CA VAL A 364 6.02 -0.74 4.80
C VAL A 364 7.03 -1.87 4.90
N SER A 365 6.60 -3.11 5.18
CA SER A 365 7.50 -4.27 5.22
C SER A 365 8.20 -4.53 3.87
N GLY A 366 7.47 -4.43 2.75
CA GLY A 366 8.04 -4.58 1.41
C GLY A 366 9.05 -3.48 1.06
N LEU A 367 8.71 -2.22 1.34
CA LEU A 367 9.57 -1.06 1.14
C LEU A 367 10.85 -1.18 1.97
N THR A 368 10.72 -1.47 3.25
CA THR A 368 11.86 -1.59 4.16
C THR A 368 12.76 -2.75 3.77
N LEU A 369 12.21 -3.90 3.34
CA LEU A 369 13.01 -5.01 2.83
C LEU A 369 13.82 -4.61 1.58
N ALA A 370 13.23 -3.85 0.67
CA ALA A 370 13.95 -3.36 -0.51
C ALA A 370 15.08 -2.39 -0.14
N GLY A 371 14.83 -1.47 0.80
CA GLY A 371 15.86 -0.57 1.34
C GLY A 371 16.97 -1.32 2.06
N ALA A 372 16.62 -2.26 2.92
CA ALA A 372 17.56 -3.11 3.63
C ALA A 372 18.45 -3.93 2.66
N SER A 373 17.85 -4.41 1.56
CA SER A 373 18.57 -5.11 0.50
C SER A 373 19.53 -4.18 -0.24
N ALA A 374 19.14 -2.95 -0.52
CA ALA A 374 20.00 -1.94 -1.14
C ALA A 374 21.20 -1.58 -0.23
N ILE A 375 20.97 -1.41 1.08
CA ILE A 375 22.07 -1.13 2.03
C ILE A 375 22.95 -2.36 2.21
N GLY A 376 22.38 -3.51 2.56
CA GLY A 376 23.16 -4.69 2.92
C GLY A 376 23.88 -5.30 1.74
N ARG A 377 23.19 -5.45 0.60
CA ARG A 377 23.77 -6.08 -0.58
C ARG A 377 24.50 -5.08 -1.48
N ASP A 378 23.82 -4.03 -1.95
CA ASP A 378 24.40 -3.18 -2.98
C ASP A 378 25.46 -2.25 -2.42
N LEU A 379 25.24 -1.61 -1.26
CA LEU A 379 26.24 -0.74 -0.65
C LEU A 379 27.28 -1.53 0.16
N PHE A 380 26.86 -2.32 1.15
CA PHE A 380 27.82 -2.95 2.06
C PHE A 380 28.63 -4.03 1.35
N VAL A 381 28.00 -5.02 0.71
CA VAL A 381 28.75 -6.12 0.07
C VAL A 381 29.56 -5.62 -1.13
N TYR A 382 28.91 -4.96 -2.10
CA TYR A 382 29.58 -4.67 -3.37
C TYR A 382 30.35 -3.36 -3.40
N VAL A 383 29.90 -2.30 -2.74
CA VAL A 383 30.62 -1.00 -2.74
C VAL A 383 31.67 -0.97 -1.64
N ILE A 384 31.33 -1.29 -0.39
CA ILE A 384 32.25 -1.18 0.74
C ILE A 384 33.21 -2.38 0.80
N LYS A 385 32.67 -3.61 0.76
CA LYS A 385 33.44 -4.86 0.88
C LYS A 385 33.95 -5.40 -0.46
N LYS A 386 33.63 -4.75 -1.57
CA LYS A 386 34.07 -5.14 -2.94
C LYS A 386 33.77 -6.60 -3.31
N GLY A 387 32.68 -7.16 -2.77
CA GLY A 387 32.29 -8.55 -2.95
C GLY A 387 32.80 -9.53 -1.90
N ASP A 388 33.68 -9.10 -1.00
CA ASP A 388 34.25 -9.92 0.07
C ASP A 388 33.50 -9.75 1.39
N ALA A 389 32.31 -10.35 1.46
CA ALA A 389 31.51 -10.38 2.68
C ALA A 389 30.84 -11.76 2.84
N ASP A 390 30.91 -12.31 4.05
CA ASP A 390 30.23 -13.55 4.39
C ASP A 390 28.70 -13.35 4.47
N GLU A 391 27.96 -14.41 4.20
CA GLU A 391 26.50 -14.40 4.14
C GLU A 391 25.85 -13.97 5.47
N LYS A 392 26.43 -14.39 6.60
CA LYS A 392 25.91 -14.03 7.94
C LYS A 392 26.02 -12.53 8.19
N THR A 393 27.13 -11.93 7.82
CA THR A 393 27.36 -10.47 7.97
C THR A 393 26.45 -9.70 7.03
N GLU A 394 26.30 -10.12 5.76
CA GLU A 394 25.35 -9.50 4.82
C GLU A 394 23.92 -9.50 5.39
N LEU A 395 23.43 -10.66 5.86
CA LEU A 395 22.10 -10.77 6.44
C LEU A 395 21.93 -9.94 7.74
N LYS A 396 22.98 -9.90 8.58
CA LYS A 396 22.96 -9.07 9.79
C LYS A 396 22.86 -7.58 9.46
N VAL A 397 23.66 -7.10 8.50
CA VAL A 397 23.61 -5.70 8.04
C VAL A 397 22.23 -5.39 7.47
N SER A 398 21.66 -6.26 6.62
CA SER A 398 20.32 -6.07 6.06
C SER A 398 19.24 -6.04 7.14
N LYS A 399 19.26 -6.96 8.10
CA LYS A 399 18.30 -6.98 9.23
C LYS A 399 18.39 -5.73 10.11
N VAL A 400 19.60 -5.25 10.40
CA VAL A 400 19.79 -4.00 11.16
C VAL A 400 19.30 -2.80 10.34
N SER A 401 19.62 -2.74 9.06
CA SER A 401 19.18 -1.67 8.16
C SER A 401 17.65 -1.60 8.06
N SER A 402 16.97 -2.73 8.09
CA SER A 402 15.49 -2.75 8.05
C SER A 402 14.83 -2.13 9.30
N VAL A 403 15.53 -2.05 10.41
CA VAL A 403 15.07 -1.38 11.64
C VAL A 403 15.39 0.11 11.64
N VAL A 404 16.47 0.49 10.94
CA VAL A 404 16.94 1.90 10.89
C VAL A 404 16.17 2.73 9.86
N ILE A 405 15.77 2.11 8.73
CA ILE A 405 14.97 2.75 7.68
C ILE A 405 13.56 3.05 8.18
#